data_820c4cfd141ddf301b79244ff859a3ce
#
_entry.id   820c4cfd141ddf301b79244ff859a3ce
#
_cell.length_a   1.000
_cell.length_b   1.000
_cell.length_c   1.000
_cell.angle_alpha   90.00
_cell.angle_beta   90.00
_cell.angle_gamma   90.00
#
_symmetry.space_group_name_H-M   'P 1'
#
loop_
_entity.id
_entity.type
_entity.pdbx_description
1 polymer ?
#
loop_
_entity_poly.entity_id
_entity_poly.type
_entity_poly.pdbx_seq_one_letter_code
_entity_poly.pdbx_strand_id
1 'polypeptide(L)'
;AVAEQRYGLTPQWELGRDEKLPDPPHRAEIFRLLKKGAQSLASVASATGLTKGQALDALDALKAMSAVFELPTGMWTLGGTGEAAYTKGASLVYESDVAGGYRFGVVSDTHLGSKYERLDVLNDLYDRFAKAGIERVFHAGNWIEGESTFNKYDLLVTGLDGQIRYLAENYPKRDGITTYTVAGDDHEGWYAQREGIDVGKYA
;
A
#
# COMPACT_ATOMS: atom_id res chain seq x y z
N ALA A 1 13.51 -5.54 10.95
CA ALA A 1 14.72 -4.69 10.89
C ALA A 1 14.64 -3.65 9.74
N VAL A 2 14.35 -4.07 8.50
CA VAL A 2 14.26 -3.12 7.35
C VAL A 2 13.00 -2.28 7.41
N ALA A 3 11.86 -2.86 7.81
CA ALA A 3 10.60 -2.14 7.99
C ALA A 3 10.66 -1.14 9.15
N GLU A 4 11.30 -1.53 10.25
CA GLU A 4 11.51 -0.68 11.42
C GLU A 4 12.41 0.53 11.10
N GLN A 5 13.47 0.32 10.33
CA GLN A 5 14.41 1.36 9.94
C GLN A 5 13.85 2.37 8.93
N ARG A 6 12.91 1.94 8.06
CA ARG A 6 12.27 2.81 7.05
C ARG A 6 11.00 3.49 7.51
N TYR A 7 10.23 2.86 8.40
CA TYR A 7 8.86 3.30 8.71
C TYR A 7 8.58 3.49 10.21
N GLY A 8 9.57 3.22 11.09
CA GLY A 8 9.39 3.31 12.54
C GLY A 8 8.32 2.34 13.08
N LEU A 9 8.05 1.26 12.35
CA LEU A 9 7.08 0.24 12.74
C LEU A 9 7.83 -0.95 13.32
N THR A 10 7.52 -1.33 14.55
CA THR A 10 7.93 -2.63 15.08
C THR A 10 7.14 -3.70 14.33
N PRO A 11 7.80 -4.62 13.59
CA PRO A 11 7.09 -5.67 12.88
C PRO A 11 6.24 -6.49 13.86
N GLN A 12 4.98 -6.75 13.52
CA GLN A 12 4.06 -7.49 14.40
C GLN A 12 4.55 -8.91 14.76
N TRP A 13 5.51 -9.47 14.02
CA TRP A 13 6.12 -10.76 14.32
C TRP A 13 7.17 -10.71 15.44
N GLU A 14 7.68 -9.51 15.81
CA GLU A 14 8.53 -9.31 16.99
C GLU A 14 7.73 -9.18 18.29
N LEU A 15 6.44 -8.82 18.18
CA LEU A 15 5.51 -8.95 19.29
C LEU A 15 5.24 -10.44 19.45
N GLY A 16 5.80 -11.06 20.50
CA GLY A 16 5.59 -12.48 20.80
C GLY A 16 4.11 -12.84 20.62
N ARG A 17 3.81 -13.97 20.01
CA ARG A 17 2.45 -14.39 19.61
C ARG A 17 1.43 -14.43 20.76
N ASP A 18 1.85 -14.20 21.99
CA ASP A 18 1.06 -14.33 23.21
C ASP A 18 0.77 -12.99 23.93
N GLU A 19 1.40 -11.88 23.53
CA GLU A 19 1.01 -10.56 24.06
C GLU A 19 -0.04 -9.91 23.16
N LYS A 20 -1.29 -10.32 23.35
CA LYS A 20 -2.41 -9.49 22.87
C LYS A 20 -2.37 -8.19 23.66
N LEU A 21 -1.99 -7.11 22.99
CA LEU A 21 -2.20 -5.78 23.54
C LEU A 21 -3.67 -5.68 24.00
N PRO A 22 -3.94 -5.21 25.23
CA PRO A 22 -5.30 -5.12 25.73
C PRO A 22 -6.13 -4.27 24.77
N ASP A 23 -7.32 -4.75 24.47
CA ASP A 23 -8.23 -4.06 23.55
C ASP A 23 -8.57 -2.68 24.16
N PRO A 24 -8.24 -1.57 23.49
CA PRO A 24 -8.49 -0.25 24.05
C PRO A 24 -10.00 -0.03 24.23
N PRO A 25 -10.42 0.67 25.29
CA PRO A 25 -11.82 0.95 25.53
C PRO A 25 -12.45 1.66 24.31
N HIS A 26 -13.71 1.34 24.03
CA HIS A 26 -14.48 1.93 22.92
C HIS A 26 -13.94 1.69 21.50
N ARG A 27 -13.07 0.69 21.29
CA ARG A 27 -12.52 0.35 19.96
C ARG A 27 -13.59 0.23 18.88
N ALA A 28 -14.66 -0.52 19.15
CA ALA A 28 -15.73 -0.74 18.17
C ALA A 28 -16.47 0.55 17.80
N GLU A 29 -16.65 1.46 18.77
CA GLU A 29 -17.29 2.76 18.56
C GLU A 29 -16.38 3.70 17.77
N ILE A 30 -15.10 3.75 18.12
CA ILE A 30 -14.09 4.52 17.41
C ILE A 30 -14.01 4.05 15.96
N PHE A 31 -13.95 2.74 15.70
CA PHE A 31 -13.91 2.20 14.35
C PHE A 31 -15.18 2.53 13.54
N ARG A 32 -16.36 2.42 14.17
CA ARG A 32 -17.62 2.79 13.53
C ARG A 32 -17.65 4.27 13.12
N LEU A 33 -17.08 5.11 13.96
CA LEU A 33 -16.98 6.54 13.69
C LEU A 33 -16.00 6.83 12.56
N LEU A 34 -14.80 6.26 12.62
CA LEU A 34 -13.73 6.46 11.62
C LEU A 34 -14.06 5.83 10.26
N LYS A 35 -14.92 4.81 10.20
CA LYS A 35 -15.47 4.28 8.94
C LYS A 35 -16.28 5.30 8.16
N LYS A 36 -16.81 6.33 8.81
CA LYS A 36 -17.57 7.42 8.16
C LYS A 36 -16.66 8.51 7.56
N GLY A 37 -15.35 8.41 7.81
CA GLY A 37 -14.33 9.36 7.38
C GLY A 37 -13.44 9.82 8.51
N ALA A 38 -12.42 10.59 8.19
CA ALA A 38 -11.48 11.12 9.17
C ALA A 38 -12.20 12.00 10.23
N GLN A 39 -11.82 11.84 11.48
CA GLN A 39 -12.44 12.51 12.62
C GLN A 39 -11.44 13.28 13.47
N SER A 40 -11.88 14.38 14.07
CA SER A 40 -11.09 15.09 15.06
C SER A 40 -11.11 14.37 16.41
N LEU A 41 -10.10 14.61 17.25
CA LEU A 41 -10.09 14.11 18.62
C LEU A 41 -11.35 14.53 19.38
N ALA A 42 -11.83 15.76 19.18
CA ALA A 42 -13.04 16.26 19.82
C ALA A 42 -14.29 15.48 19.36
N SER A 43 -14.37 15.13 18.08
CA SER A 43 -15.45 14.31 17.52
C SER A 43 -15.45 12.90 18.12
N VAL A 44 -14.27 12.28 18.22
CA VAL A 44 -14.11 10.96 18.84
C VAL A 44 -14.52 10.99 20.31
N ALA A 45 -14.01 11.95 21.08
CA ALA A 45 -14.36 12.11 22.49
C ALA A 45 -15.88 12.28 22.71
N SER A 46 -16.51 13.14 21.90
CA SER A 46 -17.95 13.38 21.98
C SER A 46 -18.78 12.15 21.64
N ALA A 47 -18.39 11.41 20.59
CA ALA A 47 -19.12 10.23 20.12
C ALA A 47 -19.01 9.03 21.07
N THR A 48 -17.89 8.91 21.79
CA THR A 48 -17.62 7.80 22.72
C THR A 48 -17.96 8.14 24.18
N GLY A 49 -18.29 9.40 24.49
CA GLY A 49 -18.50 9.85 25.87
C GLY A 49 -17.21 9.94 26.69
N LEU A 50 -16.06 9.81 26.07
CA LEU A 50 -14.75 9.92 26.73
C LEU A 50 -14.33 11.38 26.90
N THR A 51 -13.50 11.64 27.91
CA THR A 51 -12.73 12.90 27.95
C THR A 51 -11.74 12.94 26.80
N LYS A 52 -11.27 14.13 26.40
CA LYS A 52 -10.26 14.25 25.33
C LYS A 52 -8.99 13.47 25.63
N GLY A 53 -8.55 13.42 26.91
CA GLY A 53 -7.38 12.63 27.31
C GLY A 53 -7.61 11.15 27.09
N GLN A 54 -8.72 10.61 27.59
CA GLN A 54 -9.06 9.19 27.41
C GLN A 54 -9.26 8.80 25.93
N ALA A 55 -9.84 9.68 25.13
CA ALA A 55 -9.98 9.47 23.71
C ALA A 55 -8.62 9.47 22.99
N LEU A 56 -7.69 10.33 23.40
CA LEU A 56 -6.33 10.35 22.88
C LEU A 56 -5.58 9.06 23.27
N ASP A 57 -5.65 8.65 24.53
CA ASP A 57 -5.02 7.42 25.00
C ASP A 57 -5.53 6.18 24.23
N ALA A 58 -6.85 6.13 23.98
CA ALA A 58 -7.44 5.05 23.18
C ALA A 58 -7.00 5.09 21.71
N LEU A 59 -6.91 6.27 21.11
CA LEU A 59 -6.43 6.45 19.75
C LEU A 59 -4.93 6.13 19.62
N ASP A 60 -4.10 6.53 20.59
CA ASP A 60 -2.67 6.21 20.61
C ASP A 60 -2.43 4.70 20.80
N ALA A 61 -3.24 4.03 21.62
CA ALA A 61 -3.20 2.57 21.74
C ALA A 61 -3.57 1.89 20.41
N LEU A 62 -4.61 2.38 19.71
CA LEU A 62 -4.99 1.87 18.39
C LEU A 62 -3.96 2.21 17.31
N LYS A 63 -3.27 3.35 17.42
CA LYS A 63 -2.17 3.75 16.55
C LYS A 63 -0.96 2.82 16.76
N ALA A 64 -0.64 2.46 18.00
CA ALA A 64 0.40 1.48 18.31
C ALA A 64 0.10 0.10 17.70
N MET A 65 -1.18 -0.25 17.55
CA MET A 65 -1.64 -1.46 16.88
C MET A 65 -1.75 -1.31 15.34
N SER A 66 -1.29 -0.19 14.77
CA SER A 66 -1.47 0.16 13.35
C SER A 66 -2.92 0.12 12.86
N ALA A 67 -3.87 0.26 13.77
CA ALA A 67 -5.30 0.18 13.47
C ALA A 67 -5.92 1.54 13.11
N VAL A 68 -5.31 2.63 13.58
CA VAL A 68 -5.67 4.02 13.23
C VAL A 68 -4.41 4.86 13.00
N PHE A 69 -4.56 5.97 12.29
CA PHE A 69 -3.48 6.92 12.01
C PHE A 69 -3.94 8.35 12.26
N GLU A 70 -3.02 9.18 12.72
CA GLU A 70 -3.20 10.61 12.81
C GLU A 70 -2.68 11.27 11.53
N LEU A 71 -3.53 12.05 10.88
CA LEU A 71 -3.16 12.83 9.71
C LEU A 71 -2.41 14.11 10.11
N PRO A 72 -1.61 14.72 9.21
CA PRO A 72 -0.95 16.00 9.47
C PRO A 72 -1.91 17.14 9.85
N THR A 73 -3.19 16.97 9.56
CA THR A 73 -4.26 17.91 9.92
C THR A 73 -4.75 17.76 11.37
N GLY A 74 -4.20 16.81 12.15
CA GLY A 74 -4.68 16.46 13.48
C GLY A 74 -5.98 15.63 13.49
N MET A 75 -6.38 15.12 12.31
CA MET A 75 -7.53 14.22 12.16
C MET A 75 -7.08 12.77 12.26
N TRP A 76 -7.95 11.91 12.74
CA TRP A 76 -7.70 10.46 12.89
C TRP A 76 -8.49 9.67 11.86
N THR A 77 -7.89 8.62 11.31
CA THR A 77 -8.49 7.74 10.31
C THR A 77 -8.13 6.28 10.57
N LEU A 78 -8.89 5.35 9.97
CA LEU A 78 -8.59 3.91 10.09
C LEU A 78 -7.30 3.57 9.34
N GLY A 79 -6.53 2.67 9.94
CA GLY A 79 -5.42 2.01 9.27
C GLY A 79 -5.91 1.02 8.21
N GLY A 80 -5.19 0.89 7.12
CA GLY A 80 -5.52 -0.06 6.06
C GLY A 80 -6.59 0.40 5.05
N THR A 81 -7.26 1.53 5.28
CA THR A 81 -7.95 2.22 4.20
C THR A 81 -6.92 3.12 3.52
N GLY A 82 -6.64 2.91 2.25
CA GLY A 82 -5.63 3.67 1.49
C GLY A 82 -5.79 5.20 1.47
N GLU A 83 -6.71 5.72 2.29
CA GLU A 83 -6.93 7.14 2.49
C GLU A 83 -5.86 7.84 3.37
N ALA A 84 -5.05 7.10 4.12
CA ALA A 84 -3.98 7.68 4.95
C ALA A 84 -2.86 8.36 4.12
N ALA A 85 -2.77 8.08 2.84
CA ALA A 85 -1.83 8.69 1.91
C ALA A 85 -2.46 9.79 1.03
N TYR A 86 -3.79 9.89 1.00
CA TYR A 86 -4.48 10.95 0.28
C TYR A 86 -4.68 12.16 1.21
N THR A 87 -3.66 12.95 1.41
CA THR A 87 -3.88 14.36 1.70
C THR A 87 -4.66 14.94 0.53
N LYS A 88 -5.86 15.44 0.81
CA LYS A 88 -6.64 16.26 -0.12
C LYS A 88 -5.75 17.44 -0.55
N GLY A 89 -5.05 17.32 -1.64
CA GLY A 89 -4.02 18.26 -2.08
C GLY A 89 -2.84 17.63 -2.82
N ALA A 90 -2.67 16.30 -2.73
CA ALA A 90 -1.63 15.57 -3.46
C ALA A 90 -2.20 14.81 -4.67
N SER A 91 -3.28 15.30 -5.28
CA SER A 91 -3.64 14.79 -6.60
C SER A 91 -2.56 15.23 -7.58
N LEU A 92 -1.84 14.30 -8.16
CA LEU A 92 -0.94 14.56 -9.26
C LEU A 92 -1.79 15.03 -10.44
N VAL A 93 -1.81 16.32 -10.69
CA VAL A 93 -2.46 16.87 -11.87
C VAL A 93 -1.42 16.94 -12.98
N TYR A 94 -1.69 16.24 -14.07
CA TYR A 94 -0.88 16.33 -15.27
C TYR A 94 -1.64 17.15 -16.30
N GLU A 95 -1.09 18.29 -16.66
CA GLU A 95 -1.63 19.09 -17.75
C GLU A 95 -1.06 18.62 -19.07
N SER A 96 -1.90 18.60 -20.10
CA SER A 96 -1.45 18.28 -21.46
C SER A 96 -0.85 19.53 -22.09
N ASP A 97 0.37 19.43 -22.54
CA ASP A 97 1.09 20.43 -23.34
C ASP A 97 0.69 20.40 -24.83
N VAL A 98 -0.09 19.40 -25.22
CA VAL A 98 -0.65 19.27 -26.58
C VAL A 98 -2.13 19.59 -26.53
N ALA A 99 -2.59 20.55 -27.34
CA ALA A 99 -4.01 20.90 -27.40
C ALA A 99 -4.88 19.65 -27.68
N GLY A 100 -5.60 19.22 -26.65
CA GLY A 100 -6.63 18.18 -26.73
C GLY A 100 -6.24 16.76 -26.39
N GLY A 101 -5.06 16.46 -25.82
CA GLY A 101 -4.74 15.08 -25.46
C GLY A 101 -3.57 14.89 -24.52
N TYR A 102 -3.63 13.86 -23.69
CA TYR A 102 -2.54 13.37 -22.87
C TYR A 102 -2.30 11.90 -23.19
N ARG A 103 -1.03 11.51 -23.42
CA ARG A 103 -0.66 10.12 -23.67
C ARG A 103 0.06 9.53 -22.48
N PHE A 104 -0.37 8.34 -22.07
CA PHE A 104 0.26 7.58 -21.00
C PHE A 104 0.22 6.08 -21.34
N GLY A 105 1.09 5.31 -20.70
CA GLY A 105 1.06 3.85 -20.78
C GLY A 105 0.20 3.25 -19.68
N VAL A 106 -0.41 2.10 -19.95
CA VAL A 106 -1.07 1.27 -18.94
C VAL A 106 -0.54 -0.15 -19.09
N VAL A 107 -0.22 -0.75 -17.95
CA VAL A 107 0.23 -2.15 -17.84
C VAL A 107 -0.51 -2.77 -16.66
N SER A 108 -0.80 -4.06 -16.71
CA SER A 108 -1.33 -4.83 -15.60
C SER A 108 -0.86 -6.28 -15.69
N ASP A 109 -1.04 -7.03 -14.60
CA ASP A 109 -0.92 -8.49 -14.58
C ASP A 109 0.41 -9.00 -15.13
N THR A 110 1.51 -8.40 -14.69
CA THR A 110 2.85 -8.80 -15.15
C THR A 110 3.42 -10.01 -14.43
N HIS A 111 2.91 -10.28 -13.23
CA HIS A 111 3.21 -11.49 -12.44
C HIS A 111 4.70 -11.83 -12.37
N LEU A 112 5.56 -10.83 -12.10
CA LEU A 112 6.99 -11.04 -12.00
C LEU A 112 7.31 -12.03 -10.88
N GLY A 113 8.25 -12.94 -11.17
CA GLY A 113 8.57 -14.07 -10.30
C GLY A 113 7.77 -15.34 -10.60
N SER A 114 6.89 -15.31 -11.60
CA SER A 114 6.22 -16.48 -12.17
C SER A 114 7.07 -17.14 -13.25
N LYS A 115 6.97 -18.47 -13.38
CA LYS A 115 7.54 -19.20 -14.55
C LYS A 115 6.90 -18.79 -15.88
N TYR A 116 5.75 -18.15 -15.82
CA TYR A 116 4.97 -17.70 -16.99
C TYR A 116 5.10 -16.22 -17.28
N GLU A 117 5.92 -15.50 -16.51
CA GLU A 117 6.17 -14.09 -16.77
C GLU A 117 6.69 -13.84 -18.19
N ARG A 118 6.34 -12.68 -18.73
CA ARG A 118 6.74 -12.28 -20.08
C ARG A 118 7.55 -10.99 -20.04
N LEU A 119 8.72 -11.06 -19.38
CA LEU A 119 9.66 -9.93 -19.30
C LEU A 119 10.11 -9.45 -20.69
N ASP A 120 10.19 -10.35 -21.66
CA ASP A 120 10.50 -10.03 -23.06
C ASP A 120 9.45 -9.08 -23.64
N VAL A 121 8.17 -9.40 -23.47
CA VAL A 121 7.04 -8.57 -23.94
C VAL A 121 6.98 -7.25 -23.16
N LEU A 122 7.17 -7.30 -21.85
CA LEU A 122 7.15 -6.11 -21.01
C LEU A 122 8.26 -5.12 -21.40
N ASN A 123 9.46 -5.61 -21.67
CA ASN A 123 10.57 -4.78 -22.15
C ASN A 123 10.31 -4.16 -23.52
N ASP A 124 9.78 -4.94 -24.49
CA ASP A 124 9.39 -4.40 -25.81
C ASP A 124 8.32 -3.31 -25.69
N LEU A 125 7.36 -3.51 -24.77
CA LEU A 125 6.34 -2.51 -24.50
C LEU A 125 6.93 -1.19 -23.98
N TYR A 126 7.88 -1.26 -23.05
CA TYR A 126 8.56 -0.09 -22.52
C TYR A 126 9.42 0.62 -23.57
N ASP A 127 10.05 -0.14 -24.48
CA ASP A 127 10.77 0.42 -25.63
C ASP A 127 9.81 1.18 -26.57
N ARG A 128 8.61 0.66 -26.79
CA ARG A 128 7.55 1.35 -27.55
C ARG A 128 7.06 2.60 -26.84
N PHE A 129 6.88 2.55 -25.53
CA PHE A 129 6.51 3.73 -24.75
C PHE A 129 7.56 4.84 -24.88
N ALA A 130 8.84 4.49 -24.74
CA ALA A 130 9.94 5.44 -24.93
C ALA A 130 9.95 6.04 -26.33
N LYS A 131 9.81 5.22 -27.39
CA LYS A 131 9.73 5.69 -28.78
C LYS A 131 8.51 6.58 -29.04
N ALA A 132 7.43 6.35 -28.34
CA ALA A 132 6.20 7.16 -28.44
C ALA A 132 6.25 8.45 -27.61
N GLY A 133 7.33 8.71 -26.88
CA GLY A 133 7.44 9.86 -25.97
C GLY A 133 6.50 9.79 -24.78
N ILE A 134 6.17 8.59 -24.31
CA ILE A 134 5.36 8.38 -23.12
C ILE A 134 6.28 8.47 -21.90
N GLU A 135 6.00 9.41 -21.02
CA GLU A 135 6.77 9.67 -19.80
C GLU A 135 6.18 9.01 -18.56
N ARG A 136 4.91 8.58 -18.63
CA ARG A 136 4.20 8.02 -17.48
C ARG A 136 3.50 6.74 -17.85
N VAL A 137 3.74 5.73 -17.01
CA VAL A 137 3.11 4.42 -17.12
C VAL A 137 2.39 4.12 -15.81
N PHE A 138 1.16 3.65 -15.89
CA PHE A 138 0.37 3.21 -14.73
C PHE A 138 0.26 1.69 -14.75
N HIS A 139 0.73 1.06 -13.69
CA HIS A 139 0.58 -0.38 -13.51
C HIS A 139 -0.60 -0.65 -12.58
N ALA A 140 -1.60 -1.33 -13.10
CA ALA A 140 -2.92 -1.49 -12.47
C ALA A 140 -3.03 -2.72 -11.53
N GLY A 141 -1.91 -3.19 -10.98
CA GLY A 141 -1.88 -4.31 -10.02
C GLY A 141 -1.37 -5.62 -10.62
N ASN A 142 -1.19 -6.62 -9.77
CA ASN A 142 -0.61 -7.93 -10.07
C ASN A 142 0.78 -7.83 -10.73
N TRP A 143 1.65 -7.01 -10.11
CA TRP A 143 3.00 -6.80 -10.61
C TRP A 143 3.98 -7.87 -10.15
N ILE A 144 3.72 -8.58 -9.05
CA ILE A 144 4.39 -9.81 -8.64
C ILE A 144 3.43 -11.00 -8.69
N GLU A 145 3.97 -12.22 -8.79
CA GLU A 145 3.13 -13.43 -8.76
C GLU A 145 2.48 -13.67 -7.40
N GLY A 146 3.08 -13.16 -6.31
CA GLY A 146 2.67 -13.52 -4.98
C GLY A 146 2.95 -14.99 -4.67
N GLU A 147 2.64 -15.43 -3.46
CA GLU A 147 2.80 -16.84 -3.07
C GLU A 147 1.56 -17.34 -2.35
N SER A 148 1.02 -18.46 -2.82
CA SER A 148 -0.11 -19.15 -2.23
C SER A 148 0.05 -20.68 -2.36
N THR A 149 -0.84 -21.44 -1.75
CA THR A 149 -0.77 -22.89 -1.80
C THR A 149 -1.00 -23.48 -3.19
N PHE A 150 -1.71 -22.77 -4.07
CA PHE A 150 -2.04 -23.28 -5.39
C PHE A 150 -1.00 -22.93 -6.45
N ASN A 151 -0.23 -21.85 -6.32
CA ASN A 151 0.77 -21.43 -7.32
C ASN A 151 2.22 -21.73 -6.93
N LYS A 152 2.47 -22.34 -5.77
CA LYS A 152 3.83 -22.57 -5.24
C LYS A 152 4.79 -23.32 -6.19
N TYR A 153 4.26 -24.08 -7.13
CA TYR A 153 5.08 -24.80 -8.12
C TYR A 153 5.32 -24.01 -9.39
N ASP A 154 4.66 -22.86 -9.55
CA ASP A 154 4.76 -21.99 -10.71
C ASP A 154 5.66 -20.75 -10.46
N LEU A 155 6.27 -20.71 -9.28
CA LEU A 155 7.16 -19.63 -8.89
C LEU A 155 8.59 -19.85 -9.44
N LEU A 156 9.18 -18.80 -10.00
CA LEU A 156 10.63 -18.66 -10.22
C LEU A 156 11.33 -18.23 -8.94
N VAL A 157 10.66 -17.34 -8.18
CA VAL A 157 11.18 -16.75 -6.96
C VAL A 157 10.15 -16.89 -5.85
N THR A 158 10.57 -17.45 -4.72
CA THR A 158 9.71 -17.68 -3.54
C THR A 158 9.91 -16.60 -2.48
N GLY A 159 8.88 -16.39 -1.66
CA GLY A 159 8.87 -15.44 -0.57
C GLY A 159 8.74 -13.98 -1.03
N LEU A 160 8.08 -13.17 -0.20
CA LEU A 160 7.81 -11.76 -0.54
C LEU A 160 9.09 -10.97 -0.80
N ASP A 161 10.08 -11.07 0.09
CA ASP A 161 11.38 -10.37 -0.07
C ASP A 161 12.08 -10.73 -1.39
N GLY A 162 12.06 -12.01 -1.74
CA GLY A 162 12.65 -12.51 -2.99
C GLY A 162 11.96 -11.90 -4.20
N GLN A 163 10.63 -11.91 -4.22
CA GLN A 163 9.84 -11.38 -5.33
C GLN A 163 9.96 -9.85 -5.46
N ILE A 164 9.98 -9.11 -4.35
CA ILE A 164 10.20 -7.65 -4.40
C ILE A 164 11.60 -7.31 -4.92
N ARG A 165 12.62 -8.04 -4.49
CA ARG A 165 13.98 -7.86 -5.01
C ARG A 165 14.04 -8.18 -6.51
N TYR A 166 13.44 -9.28 -6.91
CA TYR A 166 13.36 -9.69 -8.31
C TYR A 166 12.67 -8.63 -9.17
N LEU A 167 11.54 -8.09 -8.70
CA LEU A 167 10.83 -6.97 -9.31
C LEU A 167 11.76 -5.76 -9.48
N ALA A 168 12.43 -5.33 -8.40
CA ALA A 168 13.30 -4.16 -8.42
C ALA A 168 14.49 -4.30 -9.40
N GLU A 169 14.99 -5.51 -9.59
CA GLU A 169 16.12 -5.82 -10.48
C GLU A 169 15.69 -5.97 -11.95
N ASN A 170 14.49 -6.52 -12.21
CA ASN A 170 14.08 -6.96 -13.54
C ASN A 170 12.99 -6.10 -14.19
N TYR A 171 12.25 -5.31 -13.40
CA TYR A 171 11.21 -4.45 -13.98
C TYR A 171 11.83 -3.42 -14.94
N PRO A 172 11.27 -3.22 -16.14
CA PRO A 172 11.85 -2.31 -17.12
C PRO A 172 12.03 -0.89 -16.60
N LYS A 173 13.21 -0.36 -16.81
CA LYS A 173 13.56 1.05 -16.52
C LYS A 173 13.99 1.70 -17.83
N ARG A 174 13.40 2.82 -18.17
CA ARG A 174 13.78 3.64 -19.35
C ARG A 174 13.89 5.08 -18.92
N ASP A 175 14.92 5.75 -19.41
CA ASP A 175 15.13 7.17 -19.13
C ASP A 175 13.91 7.99 -19.54
N GLY A 176 13.48 8.90 -18.67
CA GLY A 176 12.30 9.73 -18.88
C GLY A 176 10.95 9.04 -18.62
N ILE A 177 10.90 7.76 -18.31
CA ILE A 177 9.67 7.06 -17.95
C ILE A 177 9.58 6.88 -16.43
N THR A 178 8.48 7.34 -15.84
CA THR A 178 8.10 7.05 -14.46
C THR A 178 6.94 6.07 -14.45
N THR A 179 7.08 4.95 -13.74
CA THR A 179 5.99 3.99 -13.52
C THR A 179 5.37 4.20 -12.15
N TYR A 180 4.06 4.36 -12.13
CA TYR A 180 3.23 4.43 -10.93
C TYR A 180 2.48 3.11 -10.77
N THR A 181 2.60 2.49 -9.61
CA THR A 181 1.98 1.19 -9.33
C THR A 181 0.89 1.31 -8.28
N VAL A 182 -0.16 0.53 -8.44
CA VAL A 182 -1.11 0.20 -7.37
C VAL A 182 -0.99 -1.29 -7.08
N ALA A 183 -1.12 -1.69 -5.81
CA ALA A 183 -1.16 -3.11 -5.46
C ALA A 183 -2.51 -3.69 -5.84
N GLY A 184 -2.51 -4.92 -6.35
CA GLY A 184 -3.72 -5.68 -6.61
C GLY A 184 -4.41 -6.14 -5.32
N ASP A 185 -5.65 -6.59 -5.41
CA ASP A 185 -6.43 -7.16 -4.31
C ASP A 185 -6.19 -8.65 -4.09
N ASP A 186 -5.74 -9.37 -5.11
CA ASP A 186 -5.14 -10.70 -5.04
C ASP A 186 -3.62 -10.59 -5.26
N HIS A 187 -2.88 -11.66 -5.38
CA HIS A 187 -1.42 -11.70 -5.46
C HIS A 187 -0.72 -10.83 -4.40
N GLU A 188 -0.56 -9.51 -4.59
CA GLU A 188 -0.06 -8.59 -3.57
C GLU A 188 -1.00 -8.53 -2.36
N GLY A 189 -2.31 -8.53 -2.59
CA GLY A 189 -3.34 -8.48 -1.57
C GLY A 189 -3.38 -9.71 -0.67
N TRP A 190 -2.89 -10.86 -1.12
CA TRP A 190 -2.81 -12.07 -0.27
C TRP A 190 -1.93 -11.86 0.96
N TYR A 191 -0.86 -11.09 0.84
CA TYR A 191 0.01 -10.77 1.97
C TYR A 191 -0.69 -9.83 2.96
N ALA A 192 -1.48 -8.88 2.47
CA ALA A 192 -2.29 -8.03 3.34
C ALA A 192 -3.36 -8.83 4.09
N GLN A 193 -4.01 -9.77 3.42
CA GLN A 193 -5.07 -10.60 4.00
C GLN A 193 -4.55 -11.62 5.01
N ARG A 194 -3.41 -12.26 4.74
CA ARG A 194 -2.85 -13.33 5.58
C ARG A 194 -1.90 -12.83 6.66
N GLU A 195 -1.12 -11.79 6.33
CA GLU A 195 0.04 -11.39 7.12
C GLU A 195 -0.03 -9.93 7.58
N GLY A 196 -1.05 -9.18 7.10
CA GLY A 196 -1.19 -7.75 7.40
C GLY A 196 -0.14 -6.87 6.72
N ILE A 197 0.56 -7.39 5.70
CA ILE A 197 1.62 -6.67 4.99
C ILE A 197 1.03 -5.93 3.79
N ASP A 198 1.11 -4.60 3.80
CA ASP A 198 0.81 -3.76 2.64
C ASP A 198 2.02 -3.80 1.68
N VAL A 199 1.93 -4.64 0.66
CA VAL A 199 3.04 -4.87 -0.29
C VAL A 199 3.39 -3.60 -1.06
N GLY A 200 2.40 -2.74 -1.35
CA GLY A 200 2.65 -1.46 -2.03
C GLY A 200 3.51 -0.48 -1.22
N LYS A 201 3.49 -0.60 0.12
CA LYS A 201 4.37 0.17 1.01
C LYS A 201 5.69 -0.54 1.30
N TYR A 202 5.68 -1.86 1.16
CA TYR A 202 6.84 -2.68 1.42
C TYR A 202 7.86 -2.63 0.27
N ALA A 203 7.39 -2.58 -0.97
CA ALA A 203 8.17 -2.49 -2.20
C ALA A 203 8.74 -1.09 -2.41
#